data_0a994fd9c61afafeb398bc4ded0229be
#
_entry.id   0a994fd9c61afafeb398bc4ded0229be
#
_cell.length_a   1.000
_cell.length_b   1.000
_cell.length_c   1.000
_cell.angle_alpha   90.00
_cell.angle_beta   90.00
_cell.angle_gamma   90.00
#
_symmetry.space_group_name_H-M   'P 1'
#
loop_
_entity.id
_entity.type
_entity.pdbx_description
1 polymer ?
#
loop_
_entity_poly.entity_id
_entity_poly.type
_entity_poly.pdbx_seq_one_letter_code
_entity_poly.pdbx_strand_id
1 'polypeptide(L)'
;MWAVLKLNKKNFHLLKEDFKKNIGEDCVIYRPKILIQKYKNNKLINKELDILGDYVFCFHKNFQKKSTIDELRFSRGLKYFLNGFIEFQSDVKQFIEKCKKLENDQGFISQSLFELHLNSKYKFNSGIFIDKIFKIINFEKNKINILMGNIKTTINKREFLFNPV
;
A
#
# COMPACT_ATOMS: atom_id res chain seq x y z
N MET A 1 -4.32 18.36 7.29
CA MET A 1 -2.96 17.82 7.48
C MET A 1 -3.04 16.30 7.59
N TRP A 2 -2.07 15.59 7.07
CA TRP A 2 -1.97 14.14 7.19
C TRP A 2 -1.29 13.77 8.53
N ALA A 3 -1.85 12.80 9.22
CA ALA A 3 -1.21 12.12 10.35
C ALA A 3 -0.91 10.67 9.97
N VAL A 4 0.15 10.11 10.55
CA VAL A 4 0.49 8.69 10.43
C VAL A 4 0.16 8.02 11.74
N LEU A 5 -0.70 7.01 11.70
CA LEU A 5 -1.22 6.32 12.86
C LEU A 5 -0.74 4.87 12.86
N LYS A 6 -0.34 4.36 14.02
CA LYS A 6 -0.23 2.93 14.27
C LYS A 6 -1.49 2.45 14.96
N LEU A 7 -2.09 1.39 14.45
CA LEU A 7 -3.37 0.88 14.93
C LEU A 7 -3.34 -0.59 15.32
N ASN A 8 -4.36 -1.01 16.04
CA ASN A 8 -4.71 -2.41 16.21
C ASN A 8 -5.73 -2.77 15.11
N LYS A 9 -5.34 -3.60 14.15
CA LYS A 9 -6.21 -3.97 13.01
C LYS A 9 -7.54 -4.58 13.44
N LYS A 10 -7.57 -5.34 14.54
CA LYS A 10 -8.81 -5.96 15.05
C LYS A 10 -9.85 -4.92 15.46
N ASN A 11 -9.39 -3.76 15.94
CA ASN A 11 -10.23 -2.69 16.47
C ASN A 11 -10.34 -1.49 15.51
N PHE A 12 -10.04 -1.69 14.23
CA PHE A 12 -10.04 -0.60 13.24
C PHE A 12 -11.43 0.05 13.06
N HIS A 13 -12.49 -0.72 13.17
CA HIS A 13 -13.87 -0.20 13.13
C HIS A 13 -14.14 0.77 14.29
N LEU A 14 -13.69 0.43 15.51
CA LEU A 14 -13.82 1.28 16.69
C LEU A 14 -13.03 2.60 16.53
N LEU A 15 -11.84 2.55 15.93
CA LEU A 15 -11.08 3.75 15.61
C LEU A 15 -11.85 4.70 14.70
N LYS A 16 -12.50 4.18 13.66
CA LYS A 16 -13.32 4.98 12.75
C LYS A 16 -14.50 5.64 13.46
N GLU A 17 -15.17 4.89 14.33
CA GLU A 17 -16.29 5.41 15.13
C GLU A 17 -15.84 6.54 16.06
N ASP A 18 -14.76 6.33 16.80
CA ASP A 18 -14.24 7.32 17.72
C ASP A 18 -13.74 8.58 16.99
N PHE A 19 -13.07 8.43 15.86
CA PHE A 19 -12.62 9.57 15.06
C PHE A 19 -13.82 10.34 14.48
N LYS A 20 -14.82 9.64 13.95
CA LYS A 20 -16.05 10.28 13.45
C LYS A 20 -16.75 11.06 14.57
N LYS A 21 -16.80 10.51 15.78
CA LYS A 21 -17.42 11.16 16.96
C LYS A 21 -16.66 12.41 17.39
N ASN A 22 -15.33 12.36 17.43
CA ASN A 22 -14.51 13.42 18.02
C ASN A 22 -14.13 14.54 17.03
N ILE A 23 -13.92 14.21 15.75
CA ILE A 23 -13.47 15.16 14.72
C ILE A 23 -14.38 15.26 13.50
N GLY A 24 -15.47 14.48 13.47
CA GLY A 24 -16.46 14.54 12.39
C GLY A 24 -16.17 13.58 11.22
N GLU A 25 -17.04 13.64 10.23
CA GLU A 25 -17.00 12.74 9.06
C GLU A 25 -15.91 13.11 8.05
N ASP A 26 -15.36 14.32 8.13
CA ASP A 26 -14.33 14.82 7.20
C ASP A 26 -12.97 14.12 7.35
N CYS A 27 -12.87 13.13 8.24
CA CYS A 27 -11.66 12.35 8.44
C CYS A 27 -11.47 11.31 7.31
N VAL A 28 -10.48 11.52 6.46
CA VAL A 28 -10.14 10.59 5.39
C VAL A 28 -9.03 9.65 5.85
N ILE A 29 -9.32 8.35 5.87
CA ILE A 29 -8.33 7.32 6.18
C ILE A 29 -7.86 6.66 4.89
N TYR A 30 -6.54 6.65 4.67
CA TYR A 30 -5.91 6.05 3.51
C TYR A 30 -4.99 4.90 3.93
N ARG A 31 -5.20 3.74 3.31
CA ARG A 31 -4.43 2.51 3.55
C ARG A 31 -3.97 1.96 2.21
N PRO A 32 -2.71 2.18 1.82
CA PRO A 32 -2.19 1.62 0.57
C PRO A 32 -2.17 0.09 0.64
N LYS A 33 -2.81 -0.56 -0.33
CA LYS A 33 -2.98 -2.01 -0.38
C LYS A 33 -2.48 -2.59 -1.69
N ILE A 34 -1.99 -3.82 -1.65
CA ILE A 34 -1.75 -4.66 -2.82
C ILE A 34 -2.66 -5.88 -2.78
N LEU A 35 -3.03 -6.38 -3.95
CA LEU A 35 -3.75 -7.64 -4.10
C LEU A 35 -2.75 -8.75 -4.39
N ILE A 36 -2.70 -9.76 -3.52
CA ILE A 36 -1.89 -10.96 -3.72
C ILE A 36 -2.81 -12.10 -4.09
N GLN A 37 -2.54 -12.75 -5.22
CA GLN A 37 -3.23 -13.96 -5.63
C GLN A 37 -2.38 -15.18 -5.24
N LYS A 38 -3.01 -16.15 -4.59
CA LYS A 38 -2.38 -17.43 -4.21
C LYS A 38 -3.26 -18.59 -4.62
N TYR A 39 -2.64 -19.65 -5.13
CA TYR A 39 -3.32 -20.92 -5.32
C TYR A 39 -3.33 -21.68 -3.98
N LYS A 40 -4.54 -22.07 -3.54
CA LYS A 40 -4.73 -22.97 -2.40
C LYS A 40 -5.83 -23.97 -2.77
N ASN A 41 -5.52 -25.26 -2.66
CA ASN A 41 -6.44 -26.35 -3.02
C ASN A 41 -7.04 -26.19 -4.43
N ASN A 42 -6.21 -25.92 -5.41
CA ASN A 42 -6.58 -25.68 -6.83
C ASN A 42 -7.58 -24.51 -7.04
N LYS A 43 -7.75 -23.65 -6.05
CA LYS A 43 -8.56 -22.43 -6.16
C LYS A 43 -7.66 -21.20 -6.07
N LEU A 44 -7.93 -20.22 -6.93
CA LEU A 44 -7.28 -18.91 -6.84
C LEU A 44 -7.92 -18.12 -5.71
N ILE A 45 -7.12 -17.75 -4.70
CA ILE A 45 -7.56 -16.93 -3.57
C ILE A 45 -6.89 -15.56 -3.66
N ASN A 46 -7.69 -14.53 -3.67
CA ASN A 46 -7.24 -13.15 -3.59
C ASN A 46 -7.07 -12.76 -2.12
N LYS A 47 -5.91 -12.23 -1.77
CA LYS A 47 -5.61 -11.71 -0.44
C LYS A 47 -5.15 -10.26 -0.52
N GLU A 48 -5.86 -9.38 0.16
CA GLU A 48 -5.42 -8.00 0.35
C GLU A 48 -4.28 -7.94 1.36
N LEU A 49 -3.26 -7.18 1.06
CA LEU A 49 -2.14 -6.90 1.95
C LEU A 49 -1.94 -5.40 2.10
N ASP A 50 -1.96 -4.92 3.34
CA ASP A 50 -1.57 -3.53 3.65
C ASP A 50 -0.06 -3.38 3.51
N ILE A 51 0.41 -2.48 2.64
CA ILE A 51 1.85 -2.26 2.39
C ILE A 51 2.56 -1.79 3.65
N LEU A 52 1.91 -0.96 4.45
CA LEU A 52 2.48 -0.37 5.66
C LEU A 52 2.16 -1.18 6.94
N GLY A 53 1.67 -2.41 6.79
CA GLY A 53 1.32 -3.25 7.95
C GLY A 53 0.23 -2.60 8.81
N ASP A 54 0.57 -2.27 10.07
CA ASP A 54 -0.36 -1.65 11.03
C ASP A 54 -0.41 -0.12 10.94
N TYR A 55 0.30 0.51 10.00
CA TYR A 55 0.29 1.95 9.82
C TYR A 55 -0.74 2.37 8.78
N VAL A 56 -1.39 3.52 9.04
CA VAL A 56 -2.34 4.15 8.13
C VAL A 56 -2.12 5.66 8.10
N PHE A 57 -2.51 6.28 7.01
CA PHE A 57 -2.58 7.73 6.89
C PHE A 57 -3.99 8.19 7.21
N CYS A 58 -4.09 9.26 7.98
CA CYS A 58 -5.35 9.91 8.27
C CYS A 58 -5.24 11.40 7.97
N PHE A 59 -6.19 11.94 7.19
CA PHE A 59 -6.24 13.37 6.88
C PHE A 59 -7.37 14.03 7.63
N HIS A 60 -7.04 15.11 8.35
CA HIS A 60 -8.05 16.02 8.91
C HIS A 60 -7.45 17.42 9.11
N LYS A 61 -8.29 18.47 8.98
CA LYS A 61 -7.86 19.87 9.14
C LYS A 61 -7.34 20.17 10.56
N ASN A 62 -7.95 19.59 11.57
CA ASN A 62 -7.63 19.85 12.98
C ASN A 62 -6.37 19.15 13.49
N PHE A 63 -5.70 18.29 12.72
CA PHE A 63 -4.42 17.68 13.13
C PHE A 63 -3.27 18.68 13.29
N GLN A 64 -3.47 19.93 12.88
CA GLN A 64 -2.54 21.02 13.20
C GLN A 64 -2.59 21.44 14.68
N LYS A 65 -3.69 21.14 15.38
CA LYS A 65 -3.90 21.48 16.77
C LYS A 65 -3.44 20.34 17.67
N LYS A 66 -2.49 20.62 18.58
CA LYS A 66 -2.00 19.63 19.54
C LYS A 66 -3.13 19.07 20.42
N SER A 67 -4.09 19.90 20.83
CA SER A 67 -5.25 19.47 21.62
C SER A 67 -6.04 18.35 20.95
N THR A 68 -6.27 18.46 19.64
CA THR A 68 -6.98 17.41 18.88
C THR A 68 -6.20 16.08 18.90
N ILE A 69 -4.88 16.13 18.77
CA ILE A 69 -4.03 14.94 18.84
C ILE A 69 -4.12 14.32 20.24
N ASP A 70 -4.04 15.16 21.29
CA ASP A 70 -4.06 14.70 22.68
C ASP A 70 -5.41 14.06 23.04
N GLU A 71 -6.52 14.61 22.59
CA GLU A 71 -7.86 14.02 22.75
C GLU A 71 -8.00 12.68 22.04
N LEU A 72 -7.49 12.57 20.81
CA LEU A 72 -7.60 11.36 20.01
C LEU A 72 -6.66 10.23 20.46
N ARG A 73 -5.65 10.52 21.29
CA ARG A 73 -4.73 9.48 21.80
C ARG A 73 -5.42 8.32 22.52
N PHE A 74 -6.59 8.59 23.11
CA PHE A 74 -7.37 7.59 23.84
C PHE A 74 -8.41 6.88 22.98
N SER A 75 -8.43 7.11 21.66
CA SER A 75 -9.35 6.44 20.75
C SER A 75 -9.10 4.93 20.70
N ARG A 76 -10.18 4.17 20.78
CA ARG A 76 -10.13 2.71 20.70
C ARG A 76 -9.51 2.26 19.39
N GLY A 77 -8.59 1.31 19.46
CA GLY A 77 -7.91 0.81 18.28
C GLY A 77 -6.72 1.64 17.80
N LEU A 78 -6.51 2.83 18.30
CA LEU A 78 -5.28 3.59 18.12
C LEU A 78 -4.21 3.08 19.07
N LYS A 79 -3.01 2.81 18.56
CA LYS A 79 -1.83 2.56 19.40
C LYS A 79 -1.10 3.87 19.70
N TYR A 80 -0.78 4.62 18.65
CA TYR A 80 -0.18 5.95 18.76
C TYR A 80 -0.18 6.70 17.42
N PHE A 81 -0.01 8.02 17.49
CA PHE A 81 0.41 8.85 16.37
C PHE A 81 1.92 8.72 16.19
N LEU A 82 2.39 8.53 14.98
CA LEU A 82 3.81 8.50 14.69
C LEU A 82 4.41 9.90 14.94
N ASN A 83 5.48 9.98 15.70
CA ASN A 83 6.16 11.24 15.92
C ASN A 83 6.77 11.77 14.61
N GLY A 84 6.87 13.08 14.47
CA GLY A 84 7.48 13.72 13.32
C GLY A 84 6.56 13.86 12.09
N PHE A 85 5.31 13.41 12.13
CA PHE A 85 4.43 13.54 10.97
C PHE A 85 4.12 15.00 10.60
N ILE A 86 4.27 15.94 11.54
CA ILE A 86 4.08 17.37 11.30
C ILE A 86 5.22 17.92 10.43
N GLU A 87 6.43 17.57 10.76
CA GLU A 87 7.66 18.03 10.10
C GLU A 87 7.80 17.40 8.69
N PHE A 88 7.39 16.15 8.54
CA PHE A 88 7.53 15.39 7.29
C PHE A 88 6.28 15.41 6.40
N GLN A 89 5.45 16.46 6.47
CA GLN A 89 4.21 16.55 5.67
C GLN A 89 4.44 16.48 4.17
N SER A 90 5.56 17.03 3.68
CA SER A 90 5.93 16.96 2.27
C SER A 90 6.11 15.51 1.81
N ASP A 91 6.89 14.74 2.57
CA ASP A 91 7.22 13.35 2.25
C ASP A 91 5.99 12.45 2.35
N VAL A 92 5.17 12.68 3.37
CA VAL A 92 3.89 11.96 3.56
C VAL A 92 2.96 12.21 2.37
N LYS A 93 2.82 13.46 1.92
CA LYS A 93 1.98 13.80 0.76
C LYS A 93 2.52 13.16 -0.51
N GLN A 94 3.83 13.31 -0.79
CA GLN A 94 4.47 12.73 -1.97
C GLN A 94 4.30 11.20 -2.01
N PHE A 95 4.48 10.53 -0.87
CA PHE A 95 4.28 9.09 -0.78
C PHE A 95 2.82 8.70 -1.08
N ILE A 96 1.84 9.39 -0.48
CA ILE A 96 0.41 9.13 -0.72
C ILE A 96 0.05 9.36 -2.19
N GLU A 97 0.53 10.46 -2.79
CA GLU A 97 0.29 10.76 -4.20
C GLU A 97 0.92 9.71 -5.12
N LYS A 98 2.16 9.28 -4.81
CA LYS A 98 2.81 8.19 -5.53
C LYS A 98 1.98 6.90 -5.44
N CYS A 99 1.51 6.53 -4.26
CA CYS A 99 0.64 5.37 -4.08
C CYS A 99 -0.65 5.49 -4.91
N LYS A 100 -1.36 6.62 -4.81
CA LYS A 100 -2.62 6.86 -5.54
C LYS A 100 -2.46 6.83 -7.06
N LYS A 101 -1.34 7.35 -7.60
CA LYS A 101 -1.03 7.27 -9.04
C LYS A 101 -0.84 5.83 -9.54
N LEU A 102 -0.48 4.93 -8.65
CA LEU A 102 -0.19 3.54 -8.94
C LEU A 102 -1.35 2.59 -8.63
N GLU A 103 -2.43 3.11 -8.04
CA GLU A 103 -3.65 2.35 -7.80
C GLU A 103 -4.37 2.06 -9.12
N ASN A 104 -4.92 0.86 -9.20
CA ASN A 104 -5.88 0.47 -10.25
C ASN A 104 -7.29 0.95 -9.86
N ASP A 105 -8.26 0.71 -10.75
CA ASP A 105 -9.67 1.09 -10.53
C ASP A 105 -10.31 0.47 -9.29
N GLN A 106 -9.70 -0.59 -8.75
CA GLN A 106 -10.14 -1.26 -7.51
C GLN A 106 -9.44 -0.72 -6.26
N GLY A 107 -8.56 0.29 -6.37
CA GLY A 107 -7.82 0.88 -5.26
C GLY A 107 -6.63 0.03 -4.77
N PHE A 108 -6.14 -0.93 -5.57
CA PHE A 108 -4.94 -1.68 -5.27
C PHE A 108 -3.74 -1.10 -6.00
N ILE A 109 -2.64 -0.94 -5.27
CA ILE A 109 -1.40 -0.45 -5.84
C ILE A 109 -0.83 -1.50 -6.79
N SER A 110 -0.55 -1.06 -8.02
CA SER A 110 0.22 -1.83 -8.96
C SER A 110 1.70 -1.78 -8.59
N GLN A 111 2.47 -2.79 -9.01
CA GLN A 111 3.86 -3.01 -8.57
C GLN A 111 4.89 -2.01 -9.02
N SER A 112 4.53 -1.04 -9.83
CA SER A 112 5.43 0.07 -10.16
C SER A 112 5.78 0.98 -8.97
N LEU A 113 5.28 0.66 -7.76
CA LEU A 113 5.75 1.31 -6.52
C LEU A 113 7.22 1.01 -6.25
N PHE A 114 7.69 -0.19 -6.62
CA PHE A 114 9.09 -0.56 -6.47
C PHE A 114 9.84 -0.15 -7.75
N GLU A 115 10.97 0.52 -7.59
CA GLU A 115 11.85 0.78 -8.70
C GLU A 115 12.32 -0.56 -9.27
N LEU A 116 12.00 -0.77 -10.55
CA LEU A 116 12.39 -1.97 -11.25
C LEU A 116 13.78 -1.79 -11.83
N HIS A 117 14.68 -2.72 -11.54
CA HIS A 117 16.05 -2.67 -12.03
C HIS A 117 16.29 -3.73 -13.11
N LEU A 118 17.04 -3.34 -14.15
CA LEU A 118 17.54 -4.27 -15.16
C LEU A 118 18.41 -5.35 -14.48
N ASN A 119 18.33 -6.55 -14.99
CA ASN A 119 19.08 -7.69 -14.51
C ASN A 119 18.76 -8.19 -13.09
N SER A 120 17.85 -7.55 -12.38
CA SER A 120 17.36 -8.01 -11.08
C SER A 120 16.33 -9.10 -11.22
N LYS A 121 16.28 -9.98 -10.22
CA LYS A 121 15.33 -11.08 -10.15
C LYS A 121 14.07 -10.65 -9.38
N TYR A 122 12.92 -11.11 -9.86
CA TYR A 122 11.62 -10.88 -9.27
C TYR A 122 10.83 -12.18 -9.25
N LYS A 123 9.92 -12.29 -8.31
CA LYS A 123 9.00 -13.42 -8.19
C LYS A 123 7.57 -12.95 -8.43
N PHE A 124 6.82 -13.64 -9.29
CA PHE A 124 5.41 -13.34 -9.49
C PHE A 124 4.57 -13.68 -8.25
N ASN A 125 3.70 -12.75 -7.86
CA ASN A 125 2.75 -12.91 -6.76
C ASN A 125 1.30 -13.01 -7.27
N SER A 126 1.07 -12.87 -8.56
CA SER A 126 -0.26 -12.96 -9.15
C SER A 126 -0.23 -13.54 -10.57
N GLY A 127 -1.42 -13.96 -11.04
CA GLY A 127 -1.63 -14.43 -12.40
C GLY A 127 -1.13 -15.85 -12.65
N ILE A 128 -1.06 -16.20 -13.94
CA ILE A 128 -0.70 -17.55 -14.39
C ILE A 128 0.74 -17.96 -14.09
N PHE A 129 1.60 -16.98 -13.80
CA PHE A 129 3.03 -17.19 -13.48
C PHE A 129 3.32 -17.16 -11.98
N ILE A 130 2.30 -17.23 -11.13
CA ILE A 130 2.47 -17.15 -9.67
C ILE A 130 3.60 -18.07 -9.18
N ASP A 131 4.41 -17.57 -8.23
CA ASP A 131 5.59 -18.22 -7.65
C ASP A 131 6.78 -18.47 -8.61
N LYS A 132 6.68 -18.14 -9.89
CA LYS A 132 7.81 -18.22 -10.83
C LYS A 132 8.74 -17.03 -10.65
N ILE A 133 10.04 -17.31 -10.74
CA ILE A 133 11.10 -16.29 -10.69
C ILE A 133 11.49 -15.93 -12.12
N PHE A 134 11.67 -14.64 -12.34
CA PHE A 134 12.10 -14.09 -13.63
C PHE A 134 13.16 -12.99 -13.45
N LYS A 135 13.87 -12.69 -14.50
CA LYS A 135 14.84 -11.60 -14.58
C LYS A 135 14.34 -10.55 -15.58
N ILE A 136 14.40 -9.28 -15.25
CA ILE A 136 14.10 -8.20 -16.19
C ILE A 136 15.27 -8.00 -17.14
N ILE A 137 15.01 -8.09 -18.44
CA ILE A 137 16.02 -7.96 -19.49
C ILE A 137 16.00 -6.53 -20.08
N ASN A 138 14.79 -5.98 -20.27
CA ASN A 138 14.61 -4.68 -20.87
C ASN A 138 13.30 -4.03 -20.41
N PHE A 139 13.25 -2.69 -20.46
CA PHE A 139 12.05 -1.89 -20.19
C PHE A 139 11.52 -1.28 -21.47
N GLU A 140 10.22 -1.41 -21.66
CA GLU A 140 9.43 -0.65 -22.61
C GLU A 140 8.45 0.27 -21.87
N LYS A 141 7.80 1.19 -22.58
CA LYS A 141 6.94 2.22 -21.95
C LYS A 141 5.97 1.64 -20.90
N ASN A 142 5.16 0.64 -21.26
CA ASN A 142 4.18 -0.02 -20.39
C ASN A 142 4.42 -1.52 -20.21
N LYS A 143 5.50 -2.04 -20.78
CA LYS A 143 5.84 -3.46 -20.80
C LYS A 143 7.24 -3.68 -20.26
N ILE A 144 7.52 -4.91 -19.85
CA ILE A 144 8.86 -5.37 -19.52
C ILE A 144 9.15 -6.67 -20.25
N ASN A 145 10.36 -6.77 -20.77
CA ASN A 145 10.88 -8.00 -21.33
C ASN A 145 11.56 -8.78 -20.21
N ILE A 146 11.12 -9.99 -20.00
CA ILE A 146 11.57 -10.85 -18.92
C ILE A 146 12.18 -12.14 -19.43
N LEU A 147 13.10 -12.70 -18.67
CA LEU A 147 13.64 -14.03 -18.83
C LEU A 147 13.18 -14.91 -17.66
N MET A 148 12.42 -15.95 -17.93
CA MET A 148 11.93 -16.91 -16.96
C MET A 148 12.50 -18.30 -17.32
N GLY A 149 13.53 -18.73 -16.58
CA GLY A 149 14.35 -19.86 -17.05
C GLY A 149 15.01 -19.52 -18.40
N ASN A 150 14.70 -20.30 -19.42
CA ASN A 150 15.17 -20.09 -20.80
C ASN A 150 14.14 -19.40 -21.72
N ILE A 151 12.99 -19.02 -21.18
CA ILE A 151 11.91 -18.41 -21.96
C ILE A 151 11.99 -16.90 -21.85
N LYS A 152 12.15 -16.22 -22.99
CA LYS A 152 12.00 -14.76 -23.10
C LYS A 152 10.55 -14.44 -23.44
N THR A 153 9.94 -13.54 -22.68
CA THR A 153 8.58 -13.07 -22.96
C THR A 153 8.41 -11.61 -22.55
N THR A 154 7.36 -10.99 -23.05
CA THR A 154 7.00 -9.61 -22.74
C THR A 154 5.72 -9.60 -21.92
N ILE A 155 5.72 -8.91 -20.79
CA ILE A 155 4.56 -8.75 -19.95
C ILE A 155 4.22 -7.27 -19.77
N ASN A 156 2.93 -6.98 -19.53
CA ASN A 156 2.49 -5.64 -19.17
C ASN A 156 2.83 -5.38 -17.70
N LYS A 157 3.43 -4.21 -17.39
CA LYS A 157 3.80 -3.82 -16.02
C LYS A 157 2.62 -3.82 -15.03
N ARG A 158 1.39 -3.63 -15.52
CA ARG A 158 0.18 -3.52 -14.70
C ARG A 158 -0.62 -4.82 -14.56
N GLU A 159 -0.26 -5.84 -15.33
CA GLU A 159 -1.04 -7.08 -15.41
C GLU A 159 -0.72 -8.08 -14.29
N PHE A 160 0.53 -8.07 -13.85
CA PHE A 160 1.01 -9.03 -12.86
C PHE A 160 1.60 -8.33 -11.63
N LEU A 161 1.41 -8.94 -10.47
CA LEU A 161 2.10 -8.55 -9.25
C LEU A 161 3.38 -9.38 -9.08
N PHE A 162 4.50 -8.74 -8.70
CA PHE A 162 5.80 -9.39 -8.46
C PHE A 162 6.66 -8.61 -7.48
N ASN A 163 7.49 -9.28 -6.70
CA ASN A 163 8.39 -8.70 -5.71
C ASN A 163 9.85 -9.01 -6.05
N PRO A 164 10.80 -8.15 -5.65
CA PRO A 164 12.23 -8.50 -5.68
C PRO A 164 12.50 -9.80 -4.91
N VAL A 165 13.48 -10.57 -5.37
CA VAL A 165 13.93 -11.81 -4.71
C VAL A 165 15.36 -11.62 -4.24
#